data_9344d1928ca514df387c191ae21f75e1
#
_entry.id   9344d1928ca514df387c191ae21f75e1
#
_cell.length_a   1.000
_cell.length_b   1.000
_cell.length_c   1.000
_cell.angle_alpha   90.00
_cell.angle_beta   90.00
_cell.angle_gamma   90.00
#
_symmetry.space_group_name_H-M   'P 1'
#
loop_
_entity.id
_entity.type
_entity.pdbx_description
1 polymer ?
#
loop_
_entity_poly.entity_id
_entity_poly.type
_entity_poly.pdbx_seq_one_letter_code
_entity_poly.pdbx_strand_id
1 'polypeptide(L)'
;MRLTPACIFLDTNVYIIGAADSESPESRILEWVGFGRKGSAQVEVVVSEELLEQISRVARRLRNKDWGGELLGRIWQNLNVCYVLLDDQEYSELELSGVIPREDIGVYLTAKAGKAGCFVSSNHKLIRVLAQRTGEFECFTPEEFVNQYLL
;
A
#
# COMPACT_ATOMS: atom_id res chain seq x y z
N MET A 1 -5.03 -4.09 24.55
CA MET A 1 -5.29 -4.46 23.14
C MET A 1 -5.29 -3.22 22.27
N ARG A 2 -4.50 -3.21 21.22
CA ARG A 2 -4.48 -2.10 20.27
C ARG A 2 -5.56 -2.29 19.22
N LEU A 3 -6.30 -1.22 18.94
CA LEU A 3 -7.27 -1.25 17.86
C LEU A 3 -6.57 -1.23 16.52
N THR A 4 -7.03 -2.06 15.59
CA THR A 4 -6.52 -2.06 14.22
C THR A 4 -6.94 -0.78 13.49
N PRO A 5 -6.13 -0.30 12.54
CA PRO A 5 -6.51 0.89 11.77
C PRO A 5 -7.75 0.64 10.93
N ALA A 6 -8.57 1.68 10.76
CA ALA A 6 -9.77 1.61 9.93
C ALA A 6 -9.47 1.81 8.45
N CYS A 7 -8.35 2.47 8.14
CA CYS A 7 -7.94 2.80 6.77
C CYS A 7 -6.43 2.65 6.65
N ILE A 8 -5.97 1.92 5.66
CA ILE A 8 -4.55 1.57 5.50
C ILE A 8 -4.10 1.77 4.05
N PHE A 9 -2.85 2.17 3.90
CA PHE A 9 -2.16 2.15 2.60
C PHE A 9 -1.11 1.04 2.59
N LEU A 10 -1.14 0.21 1.55
CA LEU A 10 -0.16 -0.84 1.31
C LEU A 10 0.64 -0.50 0.06
N ASP A 11 1.96 -0.43 0.18
CA ASP A 11 2.84 -0.16 -0.95
C ASP A 11 2.89 -1.37 -1.90
N THR A 12 3.36 -1.15 -3.12
CA THR A 12 3.46 -2.16 -4.17
C THR A 12 4.09 -3.47 -3.69
N ASN A 13 5.18 -3.39 -2.95
CA ASN A 13 5.90 -4.57 -2.47
C ASN A 13 5.05 -5.48 -1.60
N VAL A 14 4.13 -4.91 -0.83
CA VAL A 14 3.26 -5.69 0.05
C VAL A 14 2.36 -6.60 -0.79
N TYR A 15 1.80 -6.05 -1.87
CA TYR A 15 0.96 -6.84 -2.78
C TYR A 15 1.78 -7.92 -3.51
N ILE A 16 2.94 -7.55 -4.05
CA ILE A 16 3.76 -8.46 -4.84
C ILE A 16 4.29 -9.61 -3.99
N ILE A 17 4.94 -9.29 -2.87
CA ILE A 17 5.53 -10.32 -2.00
C ILE A 17 4.41 -11.14 -1.34
N GLY A 18 3.37 -10.48 -0.88
CA GLY A 18 2.26 -11.16 -0.21
C GLY A 18 1.53 -12.14 -1.11
N ALA A 19 1.36 -11.80 -2.39
CA ALA A 19 0.73 -12.70 -3.35
C ALA A 19 1.65 -13.82 -3.81
N ALA A 20 2.97 -13.60 -3.80
CA ALA A 20 3.96 -14.57 -4.27
C ALA A 20 4.45 -15.54 -3.19
N ASP A 21 4.45 -15.12 -1.92
CA ASP A 21 5.02 -15.88 -0.82
C ASP A 21 4.02 -15.97 0.35
N SER A 22 3.35 -17.11 0.48
CA SER A 22 2.32 -17.33 1.51
C SER A 22 2.87 -17.36 2.93
N GLU A 23 4.19 -17.48 3.11
CA GLU A 23 4.82 -17.51 4.44
C GLU A 23 5.31 -16.12 4.90
N SER A 24 5.17 -15.10 4.05
CA SER A 24 5.65 -13.76 4.33
C SER A 24 4.74 -12.98 5.27
N PRO A 25 5.27 -11.99 6.02
CA PRO A 25 4.42 -11.07 6.77
C PRO A 25 3.50 -10.27 5.84
N GLU A 26 3.95 -9.97 4.61
CA GLU A 26 3.11 -9.32 3.61
C GLU A 26 1.85 -10.14 3.31
N SER A 27 1.99 -11.46 3.19
CA SER A 27 0.85 -12.34 2.96
C SER A 27 -0.16 -12.31 4.10
N ARG A 28 0.33 -12.23 5.34
CA ARG A 28 -0.56 -12.12 6.50
C ARG A 28 -1.37 -10.82 6.49
N ILE A 29 -0.74 -9.74 6.06
CA ILE A 29 -1.43 -8.45 5.92
C ILE A 29 -2.49 -8.54 4.82
N LEU A 30 -2.16 -9.12 3.67
CA LEU A 30 -3.11 -9.29 2.58
C LEU A 30 -4.31 -10.15 3.02
N GLU A 31 -4.06 -11.23 3.75
CA GLU A 31 -5.14 -12.05 4.28
C GLU A 31 -6.05 -11.25 5.22
N TRP A 32 -5.45 -10.46 6.10
CA TRP A 32 -6.19 -9.61 7.04
C TRP A 32 -7.07 -8.58 6.33
N VAL A 33 -6.60 -7.97 5.24
CA VAL A 33 -7.40 -7.00 4.47
C VAL A 33 -8.42 -7.68 3.54
N GLY A 34 -8.45 -9.00 3.49
CA GLY A 34 -9.47 -9.74 2.75
C GLY A 34 -9.10 -10.16 1.33
N PHE A 35 -7.82 -10.12 0.97
CA PHE A 35 -7.34 -10.36 -0.38
C PHE A 35 -7.78 -11.71 -0.95
N GLY A 36 -7.79 -12.76 -0.14
CA GLY A 36 -8.19 -14.10 -0.57
C GLY A 36 -9.69 -14.37 -0.51
N ARG A 37 -10.50 -13.41 -0.03
CA ARG A 37 -11.87 -13.71 0.33
C ARG A 37 -12.76 -12.48 0.29
N LYS A 38 -13.64 -12.42 -0.71
CA LYS A 38 -14.54 -11.29 -0.93
C LYS A 38 -15.37 -10.98 0.32
N GLY A 39 -15.38 -9.70 0.71
CA GLY A 39 -16.23 -9.20 1.79
C GLY A 39 -15.81 -9.59 3.19
N SER A 40 -14.60 -10.14 3.36
CA SER A 40 -14.16 -10.65 4.68
C SER A 40 -13.62 -9.58 5.61
N ALA A 41 -13.23 -8.41 5.09
CA ALA A 41 -12.60 -7.36 5.88
C ALA A 41 -13.39 -6.06 5.83
N GLN A 42 -13.33 -5.28 6.93
CA GLN A 42 -13.97 -3.97 7.03
C GLN A 42 -12.96 -2.82 6.89
N VAL A 43 -11.67 -3.12 7.00
CA VAL A 43 -10.64 -2.10 6.84
C VAL A 43 -10.62 -1.58 5.40
N GLU A 44 -10.58 -0.26 5.25
CA GLU A 44 -10.45 0.35 3.93
C GLU A 44 -9.00 0.33 3.48
N VAL A 45 -8.77 -0.02 2.22
CA VAL A 45 -7.45 -0.06 1.61
C VAL A 45 -7.39 1.01 0.53
N VAL A 46 -6.47 1.96 0.70
CA VAL A 46 -6.35 3.10 -0.21
C VAL A 46 -5.58 2.70 -1.46
N VAL A 47 -6.17 2.93 -2.63
CA VAL A 47 -5.51 2.71 -3.91
C VAL A 47 -5.71 3.91 -4.83
N SER A 48 -4.82 4.05 -5.81
CA SER A 48 -4.92 5.03 -6.87
C SER A 48 -4.54 4.38 -8.20
N GLU A 49 -4.81 5.06 -9.29
CA GLU A 49 -4.38 4.58 -10.60
C GLU A 49 -2.86 4.38 -10.64
N GLU A 50 -2.11 5.31 -10.06
CA GLU A 50 -0.65 5.27 -10.02
C GLU A 50 -0.14 4.03 -9.29
N LEU A 51 -0.74 3.71 -8.15
CA LEU A 51 -0.40 2.49 -7.41
C LEU A 51 -0.71 1.24 -8.22
N LEU A 52 -1.91 1.17 -8.80
CA LEU A 52 -2.33 0.02 -9.59
C LEU A 52 -1.46 -0.20 -10.82
N GLU A 53 -1.05 0.87 -11.50
CA GLU A 53 -0.12 0.80 -12.62
C GLU A 53 1.25 0.29 -12.19
N GLN A 54 1.74 0.74 -11.05
CA GLN A 54 3.01 0.28 -10.51
C GLN A 54 2.95 -1.21 -10.18
N ILE A 55 1.87 -1.65 -9.53
CA ILE A 55 1.66 -3.07 -9.22
C ILE A 55 1.67 -3.88 -10.51
N SER A 56 0.90 -3.46 -11.51
CA SER A 56 0.80 -4.14 -12.80
C SER A 56 2.16 -4.26 -13.47
N ARG A 57 2.92 -3.18 -13.52
CA ARG A 57 4.24 -3.15 -14.15
C ARG A 57 5.23 -4.08 -13.47
N VAL A 58 5.28 -4.04 -12.15
CA VAL A 58 6.19 -4.90 -11.38
C VAL A 58 5.79 -6.37 -11.51
N ALA A 59 4.50 -6.66 -11.42
CA ALA A 59 3.99 -8.02 -11.54
C ALA A 59 4.33 -8.64 -12.91
N ARG A 60 4.14 -7.87 -13.99
CA ARG A 60 4.47 -8.34 -15.34
C ARG A 60 5.95 -8.62 -15.50
N ARG A 61 6.80 -7.77 -14.92
CA ARG A 61 8.25 -7.93 -15.03
C ARG A 61 8.75 -9.14 -14.26
N LEU A 62 8.20 -9.37 -13.05
CA LEU A 62 8.66 -10.46 -12.18
C LEU A 62 8.04 -11.80 -12.51
N ARG A 63 6.84 -11.82 -13.06
CA ARG A 63 6.10 -13.04 -13.38
C ARG A 63 5.63 -13.01 -14.83
N ASN A 64 4.40 -12.55 -15.04
CA ASN A 64 3.80 -12.42 -16.36
C ASN A 64 2.54 -11.55 -16.27
N LYS A 65 1.95 -11.27 -17.45
CA LYS A 65 0.75 -10.45 -17.58
C LYS A 65 -0.47 -11.07 -16.89
N ASP A 66 -0.63 -12.37 -17.00
CA ASP A 66 -1.80 -13.06 -16.42
C ASP A 66 -1.78 -13.02 -14.91
N TRP A 67 -0.61 -13.23 -14.31
CA TRP A 67 -0.45 -13.14 -12.86
C TRP A 67 -0.75 -11.72 -12.36
N GLY A 68 -0.26 -10.71 -13.09
CA GLY A 68 -0.55 -9.31 -12.76
C GLY A 68 -2.03 -8.99 -12.85
N GLY A 69 -2.70 -9.46 -13.89
CA GLY A 69 -4.15 -9.27 -14.06
C GLY A 69 -4.96 -9.93 -12.95
N GLU A 70 -4.56 -11.13 -12.54
CA GLU A 70 -5.22 -11.83 -11.44
C GLU A 70 -5.04 -11.08 -10.12
N LEU A 71 -3.83 -10.57 -9.86
CA LEU A 71 -3.55 -9.77 -8.66
C LEU A 71 -4.43 -8.53 -8.60
N LEU A 72 -4.50 -7.76 -9.69
CA LEU A 72 -5.35 -6.58 -9.76
C LEU A 72 -6.83 -6.92 -9.61
N GLY A 73 -7.26 -8.03 -10.20
CA GLY A 73 -8.64 -8.50 -10.09
C GLY A 73 -9.02 -8.79 -8.64
N ARG A 74 -8.12 -9.41 -7.88
CA ARG A 74 -8.37 -9.69 -6.47
C ARG A 74 -8.45 -8.42 -5.62
N ILE A 75 -7.64 -7.42 -5.95
CA ILE A 75 -7.74 -6.12 -5.26
C ILE A 75 -9.15 -5.56 -5.42
N TRP A 76 -9.63 -5.47 -6.65
CA TRP A 76 -10.94 -4.90 -6.93
C TRP A 76 -12.10 -5.74 -6.39
N GLN A 77 -11.99 -7.05 -6.45
CA GLN A 77 -13.09 -7.95 -6.09
C GLN A 77 -13.18 -8.22 -4.60
N ASN A 78 -12.04 -8.27 -3.90
CA ASN A 78 -11.99 -8.76 -2.54
C ASN A 78 -11.74 -7.69 -1.48
N LEU A 79 -11.01 -6.62 -1.80
CA LEU A 79 -10.70 -5.59 -0.82
C LEU A 79 -11.79 -4.53 -0.72
N ASN A 80 -11.89 -3.90 0.45
CA ASN A 80 -12.74 -2.73 0.64
C ASN A 80 -11.95 -1.51 0.17
N VAL A 81 -12.00 -1.23 -1.13
CA VAL A 81 -11.15 -0.25 -1.79
C VAL A 81 -11.63 1.18 -1.57
N CYS A 82 -10.72 2.04 -1.12
CA CYS A 82 -10.88 3.49 -1.15
C CYS A 82 -10.04 4.02 -2.32
N TYR A 83 -10.69 4.30 -3.45
CA TYR A 83 -10.01 4.76 -4.66
C TYR A 83 -9.89 6.27 -4.65
N VAL A 84 -8.65 6.78 -4.78
CA VAL A 84 -8.39 8.21 -4.74
C VAL A 84 -7.79 8.72 -6.05
N LEU A 85 -8.06 9.99 -6.34
CA LEU A 85 -7.47 10.70 -7.46
C LEU A 85 -6.39 11.64 -6.95
N LEU A 86 -5.24 11.66 -7.60
CA LEU A 86 -4.14 12.53 -7.20
C LEU A 86 -4.24 13.89 -7.89
N ASP A 87 -3.86 14.93 -7.15
CA ASP A 87 -3.84 16.30 -7.65
C ASP A 87 -2.48 16.57 -8.33
N ASP A 88 -2.50 16.90 -9.61
CA ASP A 88 -1.31 17.17 -10.41
C ASP A 88 -0.51 18.34 -9.87
N GLN A 89 -1.18 19.37 -9.34
CA GLN A 89 -0.50 20.53 -8.78
C GLN A 89 0.22 20.16 -7.50
N GLU A 90 -0.41 19.39 -6.63
CA GLU A 90 0.22 18.93 -5.39
C GLU A 90 1.43 18.04 -5.70
N TYR A 91 1.32 17.18 -6.71
CA TYR A 91 2.42 16.36 -7.18
C TYR A 91 3.60 17.23 -7.62
N SER A 92 3.35 18.23 -8.44
CA SER A 92 4.38 19.14 -8.95
C SER A 92 5.05 19.92 -7.84
N GLU A 93 4.29 20.40 -6.87
CA GLU A 93 4.82 21.13 -5.72
C GLU A 93 5.75 20.27 -4.88
N LEU A 94 5.39 19.01 -4.64
CA LEU A 94 6.25 18.07 -3.91
C LEU A 94 7.51 17.72 -4.67
N GLU A 95 7.41 17.56 -5.98
CA GLU A 95 8.57 17.30 -6.84
C GLU A 95 9.58 18.46 -6.75
N LEU A 96 9.08 19.68 -6.80
CA LEU A 96 9.94 20.88 -6.71
C LEU A 96 10.56 21.04 -5.32
N SER A 97 9.85 20.65 -4.28
CA SER A 97 10.33 20.81 -2.89
C SER A 97 11.49 19.87 -2.55
N GLY A 98 11.59 18.72 -3.20
CA GLY A 98 12.61 17.72 -2.91
C GLY A 98 12.48 17.04 -1.54
N VAL A 99 11.38 17.25 -0.83
CA VAL A 99 11.15 16.66 0.51
C VAL A 99 11.01 15.15 0.43
N ILE A 100 10.36 14.66 -0.63
CA ILE A 100 10.14 13.23 -0.87
C ILE A 100 10.79 12.85 -2.19
N PRO A 101 11.54 11.73 -2.27
CA PRO A 101 12.11 11.28 -3.53
C PRO A 101 11.04 11.20 -4.61
N ARG A 102 11.38 11.61 -5.83
CA ARG A 102 10.43 11.71 -6.95
C ARG A 102 9.65 10.42 -7.17
N GLU A 103 10.33 9.29 -7.12
CA GLU A 103 9.73 7.97 -7.35
C GLU A 103 8.73 7.57 -6.27
N ASP A 104 8.75 8.24 -5.11
CA ASP A 104 7.89 7.93 -3.97
C ASP A 104 6.72 8.89 -3.80
N ILE A 105 6.66 9.96 -4.61
CA ILE A 105 5.61 10.98 -4.50
C ILE A 105 4.22 10.39 -4.74
N GLY A 106 4.08 9.56 -5.76
CA GLY A 106 2.78 8.96 -6.10
C GLY A 106 2.20 8.12 -4.97
N VAL A 107 3.03 7.29 -4.34
CA VAL A 107 2.55 6.44 -3.23
C VAL A 107 2.27 7.28 -1.97
N TYR A 108 3.09 8.27 -1.69
CA TYR A 108 2.83 9.19 -0.59
C TYR A 108 1.50 9.93 -0.77
N LEU A 109 1.27 10.52 -1.94
CA LEU A 109 0.03 11.25 -2.21
C LEU A 109 -1.20 10.34 -2.18
N THR A 110 -1.06 9.08 -2.61
CA THR A 110 -2.14 8.11 -2.53
C THR A 110 -2.57 7.91 -1.08
N ALA A 111 -1.62 7.65 -0.20
CA ALA A 111 -1.90 7.45 1.22
C ALA A 111 -2.52 8.71 1.85
N LYS A 112 -1.98 9.87 1.52
CA LYS A 112 -2.47 11.16 2.03
C LYS A 112 -3.89 11.46 1.57
N ALA A 113 -4.15 11.30 0.27
CA ALA A 113 -5.48 11.58 -0.31
C ALA A 113 -6.55 10.68 0.30
N GLY A 114 -6.23 9.43 0.60
CA GLY A 114 -7.16 8.49 1.23
C GLY A 114 -7.24 8.62 2.74
N LYS A 115 -6.45 9.51 3.33
CA LYS A 115 -6.39 9.70 4.80
C LYS A 115 -6.07 8.40 5.54
N ALA A 116 -5.11 7.65 5.01
CA ALA A 116 -4.68 6.41 5.65
C ALA A 116 -4.11 6.67 7.03
N GLY A 117 -4.50 5.86 8.00
CA GLY A 117 -3.92 5.92 9.33
C GLY A 117 -2.55 5.27 9.41
N CYS A 118 -2.32 4.26 8.56
CA CYS A 118 -1.07 3.52 8.50
C CYS A 118 -0.56 3.42 7.07
N PHE A 119 0.75 3.55 6.92
CA PHE A 119 1.47 3.37 5.66
C PHE A 119 2.39 2.16 5.83
N VAL A 120 2.16 1.10 5.07
CA VAL A 120 2.95 -0.14 5.18
C VAL A 120 3.76 -0.34 3.90
N SER A 121 5.08 -0.47 4.05
CA SER A 121 5.99 -0.67 2.92
C SER A 121 7.18 -1.50 3.35
N SER A 122 7.65 -2.35 2.44
CA SER A 122 8.90 -3.09 2.62
C SER A 122 10.13 -2.22 2.34
N ASN A 123 9.94 -1.00 1.86
CA ASN A 123 11.01 -0.05 1.60
C ASN A 123 11.36 0.72 2.87
N HIS A 124 12.35 0.24 3.61
CA HIS A 124 12.77 0.82 4.89
C HIS A 124 13.21 2.28 4.78
N LYS A 125 13.84 2.63 3.67
CA LYS A 125 14.28 4.01 3.43
C LYS A 125 13.08 4.94 3.30
N LEU A 126 12.08 4.54 2.55
CA LEU A 126 10.84 5.32 2.38
C LEU A 126 10.13 5.49 3.72
N ILE A 127 9.98 4.42 4.49
CA ILE A 127 9.36 4.46 5.83
C ILE A 127 10.03 5.51 6.71
N ARG A 128 11.37 5.54 6.73
CA ARG A 128 12.10 6.51 7.54
C ARG A 128 11.89 7.95 7.07
N VAL A 129 11.90 8.18 5.75
CA VAL A 129 11.66 9.51 5.19
C VAL A 129 10.27 10.01 5.57
N LEU A 130 9.25 9.18 5.37
CA LEU A 130 7.87 9.58 5.66
C LEU A 130 7.64 9.81 7.16
N ALA A 131 8.17 8.93 8.01
CA ALA A 131 8.00 9.08 9.46
C ALA A 131 8.66 10.34 9.99
N GLN A 132 9.83 10.70 9.45
CA GLN A 132 10.60 11.87 9.94
C GLN A 132 10.11 13.19 9.36
N ARG A 133 9.60 13.19 8.12
CA ARG A 133 9.34 14.43 7.39
C ARG A 133 7.88 14.83 7.30
N THR A 134 6.96 13.90 7.39
CA THR A 134 5.55 14.24 7.22
C THR A 134 4.68 14.07 8.46
N GLY A 135 4.90 13.02 9.25
CA GLY A 135 4.10 12.76 10.43
C GLY A 135 2.61 12.57 10.18
N GLU A 136 2.18 12.36 8.95
CA GLU A 136 0.77 12.30 8.59
C GLU A 136 0.11 10.96 8.87
N PHE A 137 0.88 9.90 8.93
CA PHE A 137 0.40 8.55 9.25
C PHE A 137 1.49 7.76 9.95
N GLU A 138 1.09 6.70 10.65
CA GLU A 138 2.06 5.77 11.22
C GLU A 138 2.66 4.92 10.10
N CYS A 139 3.98 4.77 10.11
CA CYS A 139 4.71 4.05 9.07
C CYS A 139 5.28 2.76 9.62
N PHE A 140 5.01 1.65 8.95
CA PHE A 140 5.45 0.32 9.37
C PHE A 140 6.06 -0.46 8.22
N THR A 141 7.07 -1.27 8.52
CA THR A 141 7.39 -2.39 7.65
C THR A 141 6.31 -3.46 7.84
N PRO A 142 6.15 -4.41 6.90
CA PRO A 142 5.17 -5.49 7.08
C PRO A 142 5.36 -6.27 8.37
N GLU A 143 6.61 -6.58 8.71
CA GLU A 143 6.92 -7.30 9.95
C GLU A 143 6.48 -6.50 11.18
N GLU A 144 6.79 -5.21 11.21
CA GLU A 144 6.39 -4.33 12.32
C GLU A 144 4.87 -4.27 12.44
N PHE A 145 4.17 -4.16 11.32
CA PHE A 145 2.71 -4.10 11.32
C PHE A 145 2.10 -5.39 11.88
N VAL A 146 2.61 -6.54 11.43
CA VAL A 146 2.14 -7.84 11.92
C VAL A 146 2.35 -7.95 13.43
N ASN A 147 3.53 -7.59 13.91
CA ASN A 147 3.84 -7.65 15.34
C ASN A 147 2.98 -6.71 16.17
N GLN A 148 2.61 -5.58 15.61
CA GLN A 148 1.84 -4.55 16.31
C GLN A 148 0.34 -4.88 16.37
N TYR A 149 -0.22 -5.43 15.31
CA TYR A 149 -1.67 -5.53 15.15
C TYR A 149 -2.21 -6.93 14.91
N LEU A 150 -1.41 -7.87 14.40
CA LEU A 150 -1.92 -9.16 13.92
C LEU A 150 -1.47 -10.38 14.73
N LEU A 151 -0.76 -10.16 15.82
CA LEU A 151 -0.38 -11.27 16.72
C LEU A 151 -1.45 -11.58 17.74
#